data_06c69346d634945389d0c458aefc084e
#
_entry.id   06c69346d634945389d0c458aefc084e
#
_cell.length_a   1.000
_cell.length_b   1.000
_cell.length_c   1.000
_cell.angle_alpha   90.00
_cell.angle_beta   90.00
_cell.angle_gamma   90.00
#
_symmetry.space_group_name_H-M   'P 1'
#
loop_
_entity.id
_entity.type
_entity.pdbx_description
1 polymer ?
#
loop_
_entity_poly.entity_id
_entity_poly.type
_entity_poly.pdbx_seq_one_letter_code
_entity_poly.pdbx_strand_id
1 'polypeptide(L)'
;MHGPKMLPADCACPQRLEAVPQTVPRPVPTLALEPHAVSRLRSARLARSAKPFLARGGIKGERCAGCRLVPSHCLCAVRSVLSTRAGVCLLMADIEPLKPSNTGWLIADVVQDTFAFGWARTEVDPALLALLADPQWQPYVVFPGEFVLPERVVHEIQTTPTGQRPLFILLDATWPEARKMFRKSPYLNTLPVLSLNPEQVSRYQLRRSRRDDHFCTSEVASLCFELAGEAHVAQTLQAYLDVYTHHYLQAKHQLPPDWQGQAHERLRSWMQV
;
A
#
# COMPACT_ATOMS: atom_id res chain seq x y z
N MET A 1 -5.21 -86.09 12.51
CA MET A 1 -6.51 -85.34 12.37
C MET A 1 -6.23 -83.86 12.35
N HIS A 2 -6.20 -83.28 11.19
CA HIS A 2 -5.90 -81.89 10.98
C HIS A 2 -7.20 -81.11 10.68
N GLY A 3 -7.59 -80.17 11.57
CA GLY A 3 -8.72 -79.30 11.36
C GLY A 3 -8.36 -78.15 10.42
N PRO A 4 -9.33 -77.67 9.68
CA PRO A 4 -9.09 -76.62 8.67
C PRO A 4 -8.91 -75.21 9.30
N LYS A 5 -7.89 -74.50 8.79
CA LYS A 5 -7.68 -73.08 9.10
C LYS A 5 -8.74 -72.22 8.41
N MET A 6 -9.47 -71.47 9.20
CA MET A 6 -10.33 -70.35 8.70
C MET A 6 -9.46 -69.20 8.24
N LEU A 7 -9.73 -68.67 7.04
CA LEU A 7 -9.20 -67.44 6.51
C LEU A 7 -10.00 -66.20 7.11
N PRO A 8 -9.35 -65.13 7.46
CA PRO A 8 -10.08 -63.91 7.89
C PRO A 8 -10.64 -63.15 6.70
N ALA A 9 -11.81 -62.55 6.96
CA ALA A 9 -12.67 -61.83 6.04
C ALA A 9 -12.04 -60.57 5.44
N ASP A 10 -12.54 -60.24 4.30
CA ASP A 10 -12.25 -59.09 3.43
C ASP A 10 -12.05 -57.76 4.15
N CYS A 11 -10.90 -57.14 3.94
CA CYS A 11 -10.62 -55.78 4.29
C CYS A 11 -11.13 -54.88 3.16
N ALA A 12 -12.29 -54.27 3.34
CA ALA A 12 -12.83 -53.26 2.41
C ALA A 12 -11.91 -52.04 2.36
N CYS A 13 -11.23 -51.88 1.24
CA CYS A 13 -10.44 -50.67 0.93
C CYS A 13 -11.36 -49.44 0.85
N PRO A 14 -11.10 -48.33 1.59
CA PRO A 14 -11.90 -47.13 1.44
C PRO A 14 -11.69 -46.55 0.04
N GLN A 15 -12.80 -46.30 -0.64
CA GLN A 15 -12.85 -45.67 -1.94
C GLN A 15 -12.07 -44.34 -1.90
N ARG A 16 -11.13 -44.15 -2.83
CA ARG A 16 -10.48 -42.86 -3.09
C ARG A 16 -11.57 -41.84 -3.42
N LEU A 17 -11.73 -40.85 -2.56
CA LEU A 17 -12.42 -39.64 -2.91
C LEU A 17 -11.64 -38.99 -4.08
N GLU A 18 -12.23 -39.04 -5.25
CA GLU A 18 -11.72 -38.28 -6.41
C GLU A 18 -11.68 -36.78 -6.04
N ALA A 19 -10.48 -36.23 -6.06
CA ALA A 19 -10.29 -34.80 -5.87
C ALA A 19 -11.01 -34.04 -6.99
N VAL A 20 -12.05 -33.32 -6.63
CA VAL A 20 -12.71 -32.37 -7.53
C VAL A 20 -11.63 -31.40 -8.04
N PRO A 21 -11.45 -31.26 -9.36
CA PRO A 21 -10.48 -30.32 -9.89
C PRO A 21 -10.90 -28.92 -9.46
N GLN A 22 -10.11 -28.28 -8.61
CA GLN A 22 -10.26 -26.86 -8.31
C GLN A 22 -9.96 -26.11 -9.61
N THR A 23 -11.00 -25.64 -10.28
CA THR A 23 -10.88 -24.74 -11.42
C THR A 23 -10.25 -23.44 -10.89
N VAL A 24 -8.94 -23.32 -11.10
CA VAL A 24 -8.24 -22.04 -10.93
C VAL A 24 -8.97 -21.04 -11.83
N PRO A 25 -9.51 -19.93 -11.28
CA PRO A 25 -10.15 -18.92 -12.12
C PRO A 25 -9.14 -18.48 -13.18
N ARG A 26 -9.49 -18.61 -14.45
CA ARG A 26 -8.69 -18.03 -15.53
C ARG A 26 -8.51 -16.56 -15.22
N PRO A 27 -7.28 -16.00 -15.37
CA PRO A 27 -7.10 -14.57 -15.26
C PRO A 27 -8.06 -13.90 -16.26
N VAL A 28 -9.00 -13.15 -15.72
CA VAL A 28 -9.88 -12.29 -16.50
C VAL A 28 -8.98 -11.34 -17.28
N PRO A 29 -9.23 -11.07 -18.59
CA PRO A 29 -8.43 -10.13 -19.34
C PRO A 29 -8.35 -8.82 -18.57
N THR A 30 -7.15 -8.41 -18.21
CA THR A 30 -6.89 -7.20 -17.46
C THR A 30 -7.40 -6.05 -18.30
N LEU A 31 -8.54 -5.46 -17.96
CA LEU A 31 -8.85 -4.10 -18.38
C LEU A 31 -7.59 -3.30 -18.06
N ALA A 32 -7.00 -2.68 -19.08
CA ALA A 32 -5.81 -1.88 -18.92
C ALA A 32 -6.15 -0.74 -17.96
N LEU A 33 -5.86 -0.95 -16.66
CA LEU A 33 -6.04 0.07 -15.64
C LEU A 33 -5.13 1.24 -16.02
N GLU A 34 -5.70 2.43 -16.10
CA GLU A 34 -4.93 3.65 -16.36
C GLU A 34 -3.77 3.76 -15.36
N PRO A 35 -2.56 4.12 -15.84
CA PRO A 35 -1.42 4.26 -14.97
C PRO A 35 -1.64 5.33 -13.91
N HIS A 36 -1.62 4.95 -12.64
CA HIS A 36 -1.71 5.89 -11.51
C HIS A 36 -0.41 6.70 -11.32
N ALA A 37 -0.42 7.72 -10.47
CA ALA A 37 0.69 8.66 -10.29
C ALA A 37 2.05 7.97 -10.00
N VAL A 38 2.08 6.99 -9.09
CA VAL A 38 3.31 6.27 -8.73
C VAL A 38 3.81 5.40 -9.90
N SER A 39 2.92 4.80 -10.70
CA SER A 39 3.33 4.02 -11.87
C SER A 39 3.93 4.91 -12.96
N ARG A 40 3.38 6.11 -13.19
CA ARG A 40 3.97 7.10 -14.11
C ARG A 40 5.35 7.55 -13.62
N LEU A 41 5.48 7.88 -12.33
CA LEU A 41 6.77 8.26 -11.73
C LEU A 41 7.81 7.14 -11.87
N ARG A 42 7.40 5.89 -11.64
CA ARG A 42 8.25 4.72 -11.86
C ARG A 42 8.72 4.60 -13.31
N SER A 43 7.81 4.73 -14.26
CA SER A 43 8.15 4.64 -15.70
C SER A 43 9.13 5.74 -16.10
N ALA A 44 8.90 6.97 -15.68
CA ALA A 44 9.80 8.09 -15.90
C ALA A 44 11.20 7.85 -15.25
N ARG A 45 11.23 7.27 -14.04
CA ARG A 45 12.50 6.93 -13.37
C ARG A 45 13.26 5.82 -14.09
N LEU A 46 12.57 4.78 -14.57
CA LEU A 46 13.17 3.69 -15.34
C LEU A 46 13.74 4.17 -16.67
N ALA A 47 13.05 5.06 -17.37
CA ALA A 47 13.51 5.63 -18.63
C ALA A 47 14.87 6.35 -18.51
N ARG A 48 15.19 6.87 -17.31
CA ARG A 48 16.49 7.49 -17.01
C ARG A 48 17.55 6.51 -16.50
N SER A 49 17.22 5.23 -16.33
CA SER A 49 18.13 4.23 -15.79
C SER A 49 18.94 3.57 -16.89
N ALA A 50 20.27 3.67 -16.82
CA ALA A 50 21.16 2.97 -17.75
C ALA A 50 21.20 1.44 -17.53
N LYS A 51 20.76 0.97 -16.36
CA LYS A 51 20.76 -0.45 -15.96
C LYS A 51 19.40 -0.84 -15.40
N PRO A 52 18.96 -2.11 -15.57
CA PRO A 52 17.76 -2.62 -14.94
C PRO A 52 17.82 -2.49 -13.42
N PHE A 53 16.71 -2.11 -12.79
CA PHE A 53 16.60 -2.13 -11.34
C PHE A 53 16.46 -3.58 -10.84
N LEU A 54 17.38 -4.03 -10.04
CA LEU A 54 17.37 -5.34 -9.40
C LEU A 54 16.98 -5.18 -7.92
N ALA A 55 15.79 -5.65 -7.56
CA ALA A 55 15.35 -5.65 -6.17
C ALA A 55 16.17 -6.64 -5.35
N ARG A 56 16.80 -6.17 -4.25
CA ARG A 56 17.55 -7.04 -3.33
C ARG A 56 16.61 -8.02 -2.63
N GLY A 57 17.00 -9.31 -2.60
CA GLY A 57 16.23 -10.36 -1.90
C GLY A 57 14.83 -10.60 -2.48
N GLY A 58 14.54 -10.10 -3.66
CA GLY A 58 13.26 -10.26 -4.31
C GLY A 58 13.12 -11.59 -5.06
N ILE A 59 11.87 -11.95 -5.34
CA ILE A 59 11.51 -13.06 -6.21
C ILE A 59 12.09 -12.76 -7.60
N LYS A 60 12.80 -13.73 -8.16
CA LYS A 60 13.29 -13.67 -9.54
C LYS A 60 12.11 -13.82 -10.51
N GLY A 61 12.12 -13.07 -11.60
CA GLY A 61 11.12 -13.18 -12.66
C GLY A 61 10.41 -11.86 -12.95
N GLU A 62 9.55 -11.94 -13.95
CA GLU A 62 8.71 -10.83 -14.39
C GLU A 62 7.65 -10.49 -13.33
N ARG A 63 7.34 -9.21 -13.21
CA ARG A 63 6.33 -8.72 -12.30
C ARG A 63 5.21 -8.03 -13.06
N CYS A 64 3.99 -8.23 -12.58
CA CYS A 64 2.84 -7.53 -13.10
C CYS A 64 3.08 -6.01 -13.10
N ALA A 65 2.88 -5.36 -14.22
CA ALA A 65 3.06 -3.91 -14.34
C ALA A 65 2.07 -3.12 -13.47
N GLY A 66 0.86 -3.69 -13.24
CA GLY A 66 -0.19 -3.06 -12.44
C GLY A 66 0.05 -3.14 -10.93
N CYS A 67 0.21 -4.34 -10.36
CA CYS A 67 0.29 -4.51 -8.89
C CYS A 67 1.70 -4.84 -8.38
N ARG A 68 2.70 -5.03 -9.24
CA ARG A 68 4.10 -5.32 -8.88
C ARG A 68 4.36 -6.70 -8.26
N LEU A 69 3.36 -7.54 -8.12
CA LEU A 69 3.52 -8.94 -7.74
C LEU A 69 3.91 -9.81 -8.94
N VAL A 70 4.35 -11.04 -8.70
CA VAL A 70 4.54 -12.01 -9.78
C VAL A 70 3.18 -12.40 -10.38
N PRO A 71 3.09 -12.80 -11.66
CA PRO A 71 1.82 -13.02 -12.36
C PRO A 71 0.88 -13.99 -11.64
N SER A 72 1.41 -15.05 -11.01
CA SER A 72 0.62 -16.04 -10.26
C SER A 72 -0.08 -15.47 -9.03
N HIS A 73 0.42 -14.36 -8.47
CA HIS A 73 -0.10 -13.68 -7.27
C HIS A 73 -0.68 -12.31 -7.59
N CYS A 74 -1.01 -12.04 -8.84
CA CYS A 74 -1.46 -10.74 -9.32
C CYS A 74 -2.78 -10.30 -8.66
N LEU A 75 -2.82 -9.09 -8.11
CA LEU A 75 -3.98 -8.51 -7.41
C LEU A 75 -4.78 -7.51 -8.24
N CYS A 76 -4.46 -7.32 -9.53
CA CYS A 76 -5.15 -6.32 -10.34
C CYS A 76 -6.68 -6.50 -10.40
N ALA A 77 -7.16 -7.75 -10.29
CA ALA A 77 -8.59 -8.05 -10.32
C ALA A 77 -9.36 -7.60 -9.06
N VAL A 78 -8.64 -7.36 -7.95
CA VAL A 78 -9.24 -6.91 -6.68
C VAL A 78 -8.83 -5.49 -6.33
N ARG A 79 -8.30 -4.74 -7.29
CA ARG A 79 -8.01 -3.32 -7.13
C ARG A 79 -9.32 -2.53 -7.24
N SER A 80 -9.58 -1.67 -6.26
CA SER A 80 -10.73 -0.76 -6.25
C SER A 80 -10.26 0.66 -6.00
N VAL A 81 -10.54 1.56 -6.93
CA VAL A 81 -10.22 2.98 -6.81
C VAL A 81 -11.40 3.70 -6.19
N LEU A 82 -11.18 4.38 -5.09
CA LEU A 82 -12.18 5.13 -4.35
C LEU A 82 -12.03 6.62 -4.62
N SER A 83 -13.15 7.28 -4.84
CA SER A 83 -13.24 8.74 -4.80
C SER A 83 -13.22 9.19 -3.35
N THR A 84 -12.36 10.14 -3.03
CA THR A 84 -12.12 10.61 -1.67
C THR A 84 -12.25 12.12 -1.57
N ARG A 85 -12.57 12.61 -0.37
CA ARG A 85 -12.55 14.04 -0.08
C ARG A 85 -11.13 14.52 0.19
N ALA A 86 -10.30 13.74 0.88
CA ALA A 86 -8.90 14.03 1.07
C ALA A 86 -8.05 13.50 -0.09
N GLY A 87 -6.93 14.17 -0.39
CA GLY A 87 -5.93 13.71 -1.35
C GLY A 87 -4.61 13.33 -0.68
N VAL A 88 -3.76 12.61 -1.40
CA VAL A 88 -2.41 12.23 -0.95
C VAL A 88 -1.37 12.72 -1.95
N CYS A 89 -0.35 13.42 -1.46
CA CYS A 89 0.85 13.79 -2.20
C CYS A 89 2.03 12.95 -1.69
N LEU A 90 2.50 12.02 -2.50
CA LEU A 90 3.68 11.21 -2.20
C LEU A 90 4.93 11.93 -2.71
N LEU A 91 5.78 12.38 -1.79
CA LEU A 91 7.11 12.87 -2.13
C LEU A 91 8.09 11.71 -1.92
N MET A 92 8.59 11.14 -3.00
CA MET A 92 9.28 9.85 -3.00
C MET A 92 10.79 9.99 -3.20
N ALA A 93 11.58 9.29 -2.39
CA ALA A 93 13.00 9.15 -2.64
C ALA A 93 13.26 8.41 -3.97
N ASP A 94 14.38 8.68 -4.62
CA ASP A 94 14.69 8.30 -6.01
C ASP A 94 14.39 6.84 -6.38
N ILE A 95 14.69 5.90 -5.50
CA ILE A 95 14.51 4.46 -5.76
C ILE A 95 13.18 3.88 -5.25
N GLU A 96 12.42 4.62 -4.45
CA GLU A 96 11.19 4.11 -3.83
C GLU A 96 10.15 3.64 -4.87
N PRO A 97 9.88 4.38 -5.97
CA PRO A 97 8.92 3.92 -6.97
C PRO A 97 9.34 2.61 -7.66
N LEU A 98 10.63 2.25 -7.59
CA LEU A 98 11.16 1.03 -8.21
C LEU A 98 10.98 -0.21 -7.34
N LYS A 99 10.90 -0.06 -6.02
CA LYS A 99 10.81 -1.18 -5.08
C LYS A 99 9.47 -1.93 -5.23
N PRO A 100 9.47 -3.25 -5.42
CA PRO A 100 8.22 -4.01 -5.45
C PRO A 100 7.43 -3.93 -4.16
N SER A 101 8.09 -3.76 -3.02
CA SER A 101 7.49 -3.65 -1.69
C SER A 101 7.13 -2.22 -1.30
N ASN A 102 7.16 -1.26 -2.23
CA ASN A 102 6.76 0.12 -1.94
C ASN A 102 5.26 0.18 -1.64
N THR A 103 4.89 0.71 -0.47
CA THR A 103 3.50 0.79 -0.03
C THR A 103 2.80 2.09 -0.44
N GLY A 104 3.53 3.12 -0.86
CA GLY A 104 2.97 4.28 -1.55
C GLY A 104 2.27 3.91 -2.85
N TRP A 105 2.70 2.82 -3.50
CA TRP A 105 2.01 2.25 -4.65
C TRP A 105 0.56 1.83 -4.32
N LEU A 106 0.35 1.22 -3.14
CA LEU A 106 -0.97 0.73 -2.72
C LEU A 106 -1.94 1.88 -2.44
N ILE A 107 -1.43 3.03 -1.99
CA ILE A 107 -2.24 4.25 -1.84
C ILE A 107 -2.78 4.67 -3.21
N ALA A 108 -1.91 4.74 -4.21
CA ALA A 108 -2.31 5.10 -5.57
C ALA A 108 -3.19 4.06 -6.27
N ASP A 109 -3.17 2.80 -5.81
CA ASP A 109 -4.10 1.76 -6.26
C ASP A 109 -5.53 1.96 -5.73
N VAL A 110 -5.69 2.58 -4.54
CA VAL A 110 -6.98 2.69 -3.84
C VAL A 110 -7.52 4.11 -3.88
N VAL A 111 -6.68 5.13 -3.76
CA VAL A 111 -7.08 6.54 -3.63
C VAL A 111 -6.95 7.25 -4.97
N GLN A 112 -8.07 7.75 -5.50
CA GLN A 112 -8.12 8.43 -6.80
C GLN A 112 -7.23 9.68 -6.82
N ASP A 113 -7.36 10.56 -5.82
CA ASP A 113 -6.60 11.81 -5.73
C ASP A 113 -5.23 11.56 -5.09
N THR A 114 -4.42 10.72 -5.75
CA THR A 114 -3.02 10.47 -5.38
C THR A 114 -2.09 11.11 -6.38
N PHE A 115 -1.21 11.98 -5.89
CA PHE A 115 -0.13 12.64 -6.62
C PHE A 115 1.20 12.05 -6.18
N ALA A 116 2.17 11.94 -7.09
CA ALA A 116 3.48 11.39 -6.76
C ALA A 116 4.60 12.15 -7.49
N PHE A 117 5.58 12.61 -6.71
CA PHE A 117 6.72 13.37 -7.19
C PHE A 117 8.03 12.76 -6.69
N GLY A 118 9.04 12.74 -7.54
CA GLY A 118 10.39 12.38 -7.14
C GLY A 118 11.04 13.51 -6.36
N TRP A 119 11.53 13.22 -5.17
CA TRP A 119 12.28 14.22 -4.42
C TRP A 119 13.68 14.42 -4.98
N ALA A 120 14.05 15.67 -5.23
CA ALA A 120 15.42 16.10 -5.52
C ALA A 120 15.80 17.27 -4.61
N ARG A 121 17.08 17.30 -4.21
CA ARG A 121 17.56 18.32 -3.26
C ARG A 121 17.63 19.73 -3.84
N THR A 122 17.96 19.83 -5.11
CA THR A 122 18.33 21.07 -5.79
C THR A 122 17.30 21.51 -6.82
N GLU A 123 16.40 20.63 -7.19
CA GLU A 123 15.40 20.86 -8.23
C GLU A 123 14.04 20.40 -7.71
N VAL A 124 13.07 21.29 -7.75
CA VAL A 124 11.69 20.99 -7.31
C VAL A 124 10.82 20.93 -8.54
N ASP A 125 10.00 19.89 -8.64
CA ASP A 125 9.04 19.78 -9.73
C ASP A 125 8.04 20.94 -9.68
N PRO A 126 7.90 21.75 -10.73
CA PRO A 126 6.94 22.86 -10.76
C PRO A 126 5.49 22.42 -10.53
N ALA A 127 5.13 21.20 -10.95
CA ALA A 127 3.79 20.66 -10.72
C ALA A 127 3.53 20.35 -9.23
N LEU A 128 4.56 20.01 -8.45
CA LEU A 128 4.45 19.91 -6.99
C LEU A 128 4.13 21.28 -6.38
N LEU A 129 4.85 22.33 -6.78
CA LEU A 129 4.60 23.67 -6.26
C LEU A 129 3.21 24.18 -6.64
N ALA A 130 2.76 23.90 -7.86
CA ALA A 130 1.41 24.22 -8.32
C ALA A 130 0.34 23.48 -7.49
N LEU A 131 0.53 22.20 -7.21
CA LEU A 131 -0.37 21.41 -6.36
C LEU A 131 -0.46 21.98 -4.93
N LEU A 132 0.68 22.38 -4.34
CA LEU A 132 0.71 22.94 -2.98
C LEU A 132 0.08 24.33 -2.90
N ALA A 133 0.06 25.06 -4.01
CA ALA A 133 -0.56 26.41 -4.13
C ALA A 133 -2.03 26.36 -4.58
N ASP A 134 -2.55 25.20 -4.97
CA ASP A 134 -3.92 25.06 -5.46
C ASP A 134 -4.93 25.29 -4.32
N PRO A 135 -5.81 26.30 -4.44
CA PRO A 135 -6.72 26.70 -3.37
C PRO A 135 -7.79 25.66 -3.02
N GLN A 136 -7.97 24.61 -3.82
CA GLN A 136 -8.84 23.50 -3.46
C GLN A 136 -8.29 22.65 -2.30
N TRP A 137 -6.97 22.70 -2.09
CA TRP A 137 -6.30 21.86 -1.11
C TRP A 137 -5.88 22.62 0.14
N GLN A 138 -5.95 21.93 1.27
CA GLN A 138 -5.32 22.30 2.52
C GLN A 138 -4.18 21.33 2.80
N PRO A 139 -2.93 21.69 2.47
CA PRO A 139 -1.80 20.76 2.59
C PRO A 139 -1.33 20.62 4.04
N TYR A 140 -1.09 19.35 4.45
CA TYR A 140 -0.49 18.96 5.72
C TYR A 140 0.72 18.06 5.46
N VAL A 141 1.88 18.44 5.99
CA VAL A 141 3.04 17.53 6.00
C VAL A 141 2.86 16.53 7.14
N VAL A 142 2.83 15.24 6.84
CA VAL A 142 2.72 14.21 7.88
C VAL A 142 4.11 13.84 8.36
N PHE A 143 4.44 14.28 9.58
CA PHE A 143 5.77 14.07 10.16
C PHE A 143 5.70 14.16 11.70
N PRO A 144 6.61 13.48 12.46
CA PRO A 144 6.59 13.58 13.91
C PRO A 144 6.88 14.99 14.40
N GLY A 145 6.04 15.47 15.32
CA GLY A 145 6.08 16.84 15.85
C GLY A 145 7.36 17.20 16.59
N GLU A 146 8.08 16.23 17.15
CA GLU A 146 9.35 16.41 17.85
C GLU A 146 10.48 17.01 16.99
N PHE A 147 10.33 16.96 15.67
CA PHE A 147 11.28 17.53 14.70
C PHE A 147 10.88 18.89 14.16
N VAL A 148 9.82 19.49 14.71
CA VAL A 148 9.17 20.68 14.16
C VAL A 148 8.96 21.73 15.27
N LEU A 149 8.95 23.00 14.89
CA LEU A 149 8.57 24.08 15.80
C LEU A 149 7.12 23.87 16.28
N PRO A 150 6.84 24.01 17.60
CA PRO A 150 5.54 23.67 18.17
C PRO A 150 4.35 24.37 17.50
N GLU A 151 4.53 25.62 17.06
CA GLU A 151 3.48 26.40 16.40
C GLU A 151 3.02 25.86 15.04
N ARG A 152 3.79 24.96 14.45
CA ARG A 152 3.43 24.29 13.19
C ARG A 152 2.76 22.95 13.40
N VAL A 153 2.84 22.41 14.63
CA VAL A 153 2.33 21.05 14.92
C VAL A 153 0.82 21.10 15.08
N VAL A 154 0.13 20.26 14.35
CA VAL A 154 -1.31 20.02 14.50
C VAL A 154 -1.56 18.53 14.71
N HIS A 155 -2.60 18.20 15.46
CA HIS A 155 -2.98 16.81 15.77
C HIS A 155 -4.35 16.46 15.15
N GLU A 156 -5.04 17.44 14.60
CA GLU A 156 -6.37 17.31 14.01
C GLU A 156 -6.42 18.05 12.68
N ILE A 157 -7.33 17.62 11.83
CA ILE A 157 -7.58 18.28 10.55
C ILE A 157 -8.55 19.42 10.80
N GLN A 158 -8.12 20.62 10.47
CA GLN A 158 -8.94 21.82 10.65
C GLN A 158 -9.99 21.90 9.55
N THR A 159 -11.24 22.12 9.97
CA THR A 159 -12.31 22.45 9.02
C THR A 159 -12.12 23.89 8.58
N THR A 160 -11.87 24.13 7.31
CA THR A 160 -11.78 25.49 6.76
C THR A 160 -13.15 26.02 6.38
N PRO A 161 -13.43 27.33 6.61
CA PRO A 161 -14.66 27.97 6.15
C PRO A 161 -14.83 27.92 4.63
N THR A 162 -13.73 27.78 3.89
CA THR A 162 -13.68 27.72 2.43
C THR A 162 -13.97 26.36 1.84
N GLY A 163 -14.18 25.31 2.70
CA GLY A 163 -14.45 23.95 2.24
C GLY A 163 -13.28 23.26 1.55
N GLN A 164 -12.05 23.73 1.79
CA GLN A 164 -10.84 23.11 1.26
C GLN A 164 -10.74 21.64 1.69
N ARG A 165 -10.19 20.84 0.79
CA ARG A 165 -9.98 19.40 0.98
C ARG A 165 -8.59 19.16 1.59
N PRO A 166 -8.44 18.30 2.61
CA PRO A 166 -7.12 17.94 3.13
C PRO A 166 -6.24 17.29 2.05
N LEU A 167 -4.96 17.71 1.98
CA LEU A 167 -3.95 17.08 1.16
C LEU A 167 -2.81 16.61 2.06
N PHE A 168 -2.65 15.29 2.21
CA PHE A 168 -1.62 14.70 3.05
C PHE A 168 -0.33 14.52 2.28
N ILE A 169 0.73 15.23 2.66
CA ILE A 169 2.06 15.12 2.06
C ILE A 169 2.85 14.07 2.86
N LEU A 170 3.08 12.92 2.25
CA LEU A 170 3.81 11.79 2.82
C LEU A 170 5.22 11.71 2.22
N LEU A 171 6.22 11.65 3.08
CA LEU A 171 7.62 11.48 2.67
C LEU A 171 7.93 9.99 2.54
N ASP A 172 7.79 9.46 1.34
CA ASP A 172 7.95 8.03 1.05
C ASP A 172 9.42 7.68 0.79
N ALA A 173 10.09 7.26 1.86
CA ALA A 173 11.53 7.01 1.91
C ALA A 173 11.90 6.15 3.12
N THR A 174 13.16 5.77 3.24
CA THR A 174 13.70 5.29 4.52
C THR A 174 13.71 6.44 5.55
N TRP A 175 13.63 6.11 6.84
CA TRP A 175 13.59 7.13 7.89
C TRP A 175 14.72 8.17 7.81
N PRO A 176 16.01 7.80 7.63
CA PRO A 176 17.09 8.79 7.44
C PRO A 176 16.87 9.68 6.21
N GLU A 177 16.35 9.12 5.10
CA GLU A 177 16.05 9.88 3.90
C GLU A 177 14.85 10.81 4.12
N ALA A 178 13.75 10.36 4.73
CA ALA A 178 12.58 11.17 5.05
C ALA A 178 12.96 12.38 5.93
N ARG A 179 13.79 12.20 6.96
CA ARG A 179 14.34 13.30 7.76
C ARG A 179 15.18 14.28 6.94
N LYS A 180 15.97 13.77 5.98
CA LYS A 180 16.74 14.62 5.07
C LYS A 180 15.80 15.39 4.13
N MET A 181 14.80 14.72 3.56
CA MET A 181 13.79 15.32 2.68
C MET A 181 13.06 16.43 3.40
N PHE A 182 12.56 16.19 4.61
CA PHE A 182 11.89 17.19 5.42
C PHE A 182 12.74 18.45 5.63
N ARG A 183 14.02 18.29 6.07
CA ARG A 183 14.94 19.39 6.36
C ARG A 183 15.43 20.14 5.13
N LYS A 184 15.39 19.54 3.94
CA LYS A 184 15.96 20.06 2.71
C LYS A 184 14.90 20.46 1.67
N SER A 185 13.65 20.57 2.09
CA SER A 185 12.51 20.97 1.27
C SER A 185 11.90 22.28 1.80
N PRO A 186 12.50 23.44 1.51
CA PRO A 186 12.05 24.75 2.05
C PRO A 186 10.58 25.07 1.70
N TYR A 187 10.04 24.53 0.61
CA TYR A 187 8.64 24.66 0.24
C TYR A 187 7.66 23.98 1.22
N LEU A 188 8.15 23.15 2.13
CA LEU A 188 7.37 22.53 3.21
C LEU A 188 7.40 23.38 4.50
N ASN A 189 8.27 24.39 4.62
CA ASN A 189 8.54 25.07 5.88
C ASN A 189 7.36 25.92 6.40
N THR A 190 6.47 26.37 5.54
CA THR A 190 5.30 27.19 5.89
C THR A 190 4.04 26.35 6.13
N LEU A 191 4.07 25.06 5.81
CA LEU A 191 2.91 24.20 5.93
C LEU A 191 2.74 23.66 7.36
N PRO A 192 1.50 23.47 7.83
CA PRO A 192 1.24 22.79 9.08
C PRO A 192 1.75 21.33 9.02
N VAL A 193 2.22 20.85 10.15
CA VAL A 193 2.73 19.48 10.29
C VAL A 193 1.75 18.67 11.12
N LEU A 194 1.09 17.73 10.46
CA LEU A 194 0.20 16.77 11.12
C LEU A 194 1.05 15.70 11.82
N SER A 195 1.09 15.78 13.14
CA SER A 195 1.75 14.79 13.99
C SER A 195 0.73 13.81 14.53
N LEU A 196 0.86 12.54 14.12
CA LEU A 196 -0.02 11.48 14.60
C LEU A 196 0.21 11.22 16.10
N ASN A 197 -0.85 11.15 16.88
CA ASN A 197 -0.76 10.91 18.32
C ASN A 197 -0.28 9.49 18.65
N PRO A 198 0.54 9.29 19.69
CA PRO A 198 0.99 7.96 20.13
C PRO A 198 -0.17 6.99 20.40
N GLU A 199 -1.31 7.46 20.89
CA GLU A 199 -2.49 6.62 21.11
C GLU A 199 -3.12 6.11 19.80
N GLN A 200 -3.19 6.94 18.78
CA GLN A 200 -3.67 6.55 17.44
C GLN A 200 -2.74 5.51 16.82
N VAL A 201 -1.44 5.76 16.94
CA VAL A 201 -0.37 4.86 16.54
C VAL A 201 -0.44 3.53 17.31
N SER A 202 -0.62 3.57 18.64
CA SER A 202 -0.72 2.38 19.50
C SER A 202 -1.96 1.54 19.20
N ARG A 203 -3.12 2.17 18.99
CA ARG A 203 -4.35 1.44 18.58
C ARG A 203 -4.16 0.68 17.27
N TYR A 204 -3.39 1.26 16.35
CA TYR A 204 -3.08 0.65 15.07
C TYR A 204 -2.10 -0.53 15.24
N GLN A 205 -1.05 -0.39 16.04
CA GLN A 205 -0.09 -1.45 16.36
C GLN A 205 -0.74 -2.64 17.07
N LEU A 206 -1.69 -2.42 17.98
CA LEU A 206 -2.44 -3.49 18.65
C LEU A 206 -3.26 -4.36 17.68
N ARG A 207 -3.67 -3.79 16.53
CA ARG A 207 -4.32 -4.54 15.46
C ARG A 207 -3.34 -5.34 14.59
N ARG A 208 -2.05 -4.99 14.61
CA ARG A 208 -0.96 -5.58 13.82
C ARG A 208 0.20 -6.02 14.73
N SER A 209 -0.03 -7.08 15.51
CA SER A 209 1.06 -7.69 16.27
C SER A 209 2.09 -8.31 15.32
N ARG A 210 3.15 -7.62 14.95
CA ARG A 210 4.42 -8.21 14.51
C ARG A 210 5.34 -7.33 13.68
N ARG A 211 5.67 -6.09 14.03
CA ARG A 211 6.96 -5.49 13.60
C ARG A 211 7.22 -4.15 14.29
N ASP A 212 8.51 -3.99 14.58
CA ASP A 212 9.22 -2.77 14.94
C ASP A 212 8.47 -1.44 14.70
N ASP A 213 8.65 -0.52 15.60
CA ASP A 213 8.12 0.83 15.82
C ASP A 213 7.92 1.78 14.61
N HIS A 214 7.89 1.26 13.39
CA HIS A 214 7.78 2.08 12.17
C HIS A 214 6.60 1.67 11.30
N PHE A 215 5.68 2.62 11.06
CA PHE A 215 4.60 2.47 10.08
C PHE A 215 5.13 2.54 8.66
N CYS A 216 4.56 1.73 7.78
CA CYS A 216 4.77 1.92 6.35
C CYS A 216 3.89 3.08 5.82
N THR A 217 4.23 3.61 4.65
CA THR A 217 3.56 4.78 4.05
C THR A 217 2.04 4.59 3.90
N SER A 218 1.59 3.37 3.55
CA SER A 218 0.17 3.04 3.44
C SER A 218 -0.55 3.05 4.80
N GLU A 219 0.12 2.62 5.87
CA GLU A 219 -0.42 2.67 7.24
C GLU A 219 -0.60 4.10 7.73
N VAL A 220 0.40 4.95 7.46
CA VAL A 220 0.31 6.39 7.77
C VAL A 220 -0.85 7.03 7.00
N ALA A 221 -1.01 6.71 5.70
CA ALA A 221 -2.13 7.21 4.91
C ALA A 221 -3.49 6.78 5.49
N SER A 222 -3.63 5.52 5.90
CA SER A 222 -4.87 5.04 6.52
C SER A 222 -5.24 5.82 7.77
N LEU A 223 -4.28 6.13 8.65
CA LEU A 223 -4.48 6.98 9.83
C LEU A 223 -4.92 8.40 9.45
N CYS A 224 -4.32 8.98 8.40
CA CYS A 224 -4.70 10.29 7.91
C CYS A 224 -6.15 10.30 7.38
N PHE A 225 -6.59 9.26 6.68
CA PHE A 225 -7.98 9.12 6.24
C PHE A 225 -8.96 8.93 7.41
N GLU A 226 -8.58 8.19 8.46
CA GLU A 226 -9.39 8.09 9.68
C GLU A 226 -9.58 9.49 10.32
N LEU A 227 -8.50 10.29 10.42
CA LEU A 227 -8.55 11.66 10.94
C LEU A 227 -9.39 12.60 10.05
N ALA A 228 -9.41 12.36 8.73
CA ALA A 228 -10.26 13.10 7.79
C ALA A 228 -11.75 12.70 7.85
N GLY A 229 -12.12 11.72 8.70
CA GLY A 229 -13.48 11.19 8.78
C GLY A 229 -13.84 10.26 7.62
N GLU A 230 -12.84 9.76 6.88
CA GLU A 230 -13.02 8.85 5.75
C GLU A 230 -12.67 7.41 6.13
N ALA A 231 -13.35 6.90 7.16
CA ALA A 231 -13.10 5.58 7.73
C ALA A 231 -13.20 4.44 6.70
N HIS A 232 -14.11 4.54 5.73
CA HIS A 232 -14.26 3.56 4.65
C HIS A 232 -12.97 3.45 3.82
N VAL A 233 -12.39 4.58 3.43
CA VAL A 233 -11.13 4.63 2.66
C VAL A 233 -9.98 4.05 3.48
N ALA A 234 -9.88 4.43 4.75
CA ALA A 234 -8.86 3.93 5.68
C ALA A 234 -8.93 2.40 5.81
N GLN A 235 -10.12 1.84 6.02
CA GLN A 235 -10.33 0.40 6.18
C GLN A 235 -10.07 -0.37 4.88
N THR A 236 -10.48 0.18 3.74
CA THR A 236 -10.21 -0.43 2.42
C THR A 236 -8.71 -0.48 2.15
N LEU A 237 -7.99 0.62 2.40
CA LEU A 237 -6.54 0.69 2.20
C LEU A 237 -5.79 -0.29 3.12
N GLN A 238 -6.23 -0.44 4.38
CA GLN A 238 -5.68 -1.43 5.31
C GLN A 238 -5.92 -2.86 4.81
N ALA A 239 -7.15 -3.17 4.42
CA ALA A 239 -7.49 -4.50 3.93
C ALA A 239 -6.73 -4.84 2.65
N TYR A 240 -6.56 -3.86 1.75
CA TYR A 240 -5.77 -4.03 0.52
C TYR A 240 -4.28 -4.26 0.82
N LEU A 241 -3.71 -3.53 1.78
CA LEU A 241 -2.33 -3.75 2.25
C LEU A 241 -2.14 -5.15 2.86
N ASP A 242 -3.12 -5.66 3.61
CA ASP A 242 -3.03 -7.01 4.18
C ASP A 242 -3.05 -8.10 3.10
N VAL A 243 -3.94 -7.97 2.12
CA VAL A 243 -4.01 -8.90 0.98
C VAL A 243 -2.72 -8.82 0.16
N TYR A 244 -2.22 -7.60 -0.11
CA TYR A 244 -0.95 -7.41 -0.80
C TYR A 244 0.22 -8.07 -0.06
N THR A 245 0.32 -7.85 1.24
CA THR A 245 1.38 -8.41 2.09
C THR A 245 1.31 -9.94 2.10
N HIS A 246 0.11 -10.50 2.19
CA HIS A 246 -0.12 -11.94 2.15
C HIS A 246 0.42 -12.54 0.84
N HIS A 247 -0.01 -12.02 -0.31
CA HIS A 247 0.45 -12.51 -1.62
C HIS A 247 1.94 -12.26 -1.86
N TYR A 248 2.47 -11.12 -1.41
CA TYR A 248 3.89 -10.82 -1.50
C TYR A 248 4.74 -11.83 -0.73
N LEU A 249 4.33 -12.19 0.48
CA LEU A 249 5.05 -13.16 1.32
C LEU A 249 4.90 -14.59 0.77
N GLN A 250 3.72 -15.00 0.31
CA GLN A 250 3.53 -16.30 -0.35
C GLN A 250 4.47 -16.43 -1.55
N ALA A 251 4.48 -15.44 -2.43
CA ALA A 251 5.37 -15.44 -3.58
C ALA A 251 6.86 -15.47 -3.16
N LYS A 252 7.23 -14.73 -2.12
CA LYS A 252 8.60 -14.71 -1.57
C LYS A 252 9.03 -16.08 -1.04
N HIS A 253 8.12 -16.81 -0.43
CA HIS A 253 8.35 -18.15 0.11
C HIS A 253 8.04 -19.27 -0.90
N GLN A 254 7.76 -18.92 -2.16
CA GLN A 254 7.45 -19.86 -3.25
C GLN A 254 6.23 -20.75 -2.95
N LEU A 255 5.30 -20.23 -2.16
CA LEU A 255 4.02 -20.88 -1.86
C LEU A 255 3.01 -20.58 -2.99
N PRO A 256 2.01 -21.47 -3.21
CA PRO A 256 0.93 -21.17 -4.14
C PRO A 256 0.10 -19.98 -3.66
N PRO A 257 -0.54 -19.21 -4.58
CA PRO A 257 -1.42 -18.12 -4.19
C PRO A 257 -2.66 -18.66 -3.48
N ASP A 258 -2.95 -18.10 -2.31
CA ASP A 258 -4.17 -18.34 -1.56
C ASP A 258 -5.11 -17.14 -1.71
N TRP A 259 -6.26 -17.35 -2.34
CA TRP A 259 -7.29 -16.33 -2.61
C TRP A 259 -8.41 -16.36 -1.58
N GLN A 260 -8.26 -17.16 -0.54
CA GLN A 260 -9.21 -17.32 0.54
C GLN A 260 -8.64 -16.76 1.85
N GLY A 261 -9.44 -16.78 2.89
CA GLY A 261 -9.02 -16.35 4.21
C GLY A 261 -9.44 -14.94 4.58
N GLN A 262 -9.25 -14.62 5.85
CA GLN A 262 -9.81 -13.46 6.54
C GLN A 262 -9.42 -12.11 5.90
N ALA A 263 -8.18 -11.99 5.35
CA ALA A 263 -7.74 -10.76 4.70
C ALA A 263 -8.56 -10.47 3.43
N HIS A 264 -8.81 -11.50 2.62
CA HIS A 264 -9.62 -11.37 1.41
C HIS A 264 -11.10 -11.13 1.70
N GLU A 265 -11.65 -11.79 2.72
CA GLU A 265 -13.03 -11.59 3.17
C GLU A 265 -13.23 -10.14 3.62
N ARG A 266 -12.30 -9.62 4.42
CA ARG A 266 -12.31 -8.22 4.85
C ARG A 266 -12.22 -7.25 3.69
N LEU A 267 -11.31 -7.47 2.71
CA LEU A 267 -11.24 -6.60 1.53
C LEU A 267 -12.55 -6.62 0.74
N ARG A 268 -13.12 -7.80 0.50
CA ARG A 268 -14.41 -7.92 -0.21
C ARG A 268 -15.54 -7.20 0.50
N SER A 269 -15.60 -7.24 1.83
CA SER A 269 -16.64 -6.54 2.61
C SER A 269 -16.57 -5.02 2.44
N TRP A 270 -15.39 -4.45 2.29
CA TRP A 270 -15.21 -3.01 2.06
C TRP A 270 -15.40 -2.57 0.60
N MET A 271 -15.27 -3.49 -0.36
CA MET A 271 -15.48 -3.20 -1.79
C MET A 271 -16.96 -3.25 -2.22
N GLN A 272 -17.86 -3.74 -1.38
CA GLN A 272 -19.29 -3.92 -1.70
C GLN A 272 -20.17 -2.75 -1.21
N VAL A 273 -19.61 -1.71 -0.63
CA VAL A 273 -20.34 -0.55 -0.05
C VAL A 273 -20.41 0.63 -1.02
#